data_a710ffe67785c56297ae17d2388a2891
#
_entry.id   a710ffe67785c56297ae17d2388a2891
#
_cell.length_a   1.000
_cell.length_b   1.000
_cell.length_c   1.000
_cell.angle_alpha   90.00
_cell.angle_beta   90.00
_cell.angle_gamma   90.00
#
_symmetry.space_group_name_H-M   'P 1'
#
loop_
_entity.id
_entity.type
_entity.pdbx_description
1 polymer ?
#
loop_
_entity_poly.entity_id
_entity_poly.type
_entity_poly.pdbx_seq_one_letter_code
_entity_poly.pdbx_strand_id
1 'polypeptide(L)'
;MMSITGARTMGALILAGVLAAAVPGQAGSPSLADRVIEHKLANGMTVLMVERHQAPIVSVNMTFGVGGVNEQVGQTGLAHLYEHMAFKGTRTVGTKDYDKEKLTLDELSRVGTLLDQRQRELAKKGSAVTPDEQAAVDALQNQITDLQAQAGQYVVGNEMALLYQRHGGV
;
A
#
# COMPACT_ATOMS: atom_id res chain seq x y z
N MET A 1 -79.54 -73.89 4.21
CA MET A 1 -78.86 -74.37 2.99
C MET A 1 -77.80 -73.39 2.61
N MET A 2 -76.60 -73.84 2.39
CA MET A 2 -75.36 -73.15 1.91
C MET A 2 -74.47 -72.46 2.92
N SER A 3 -73.42 -73.17 3.28
CA SER A 3 -72.21 -72.82 3.93
C SER A 3 -71.37 -72.01 3.02
N ILE A 4 -70.68 -70.95 3.56
CA ILE A 4 -69.45 -70.42 2.95
C ILE A 4 -68.43 -70.18 4.05
N THR A 5 -67.37 -70.89 3.97
CA THR A 5 -66.17 -70.90 4.76
C THR A 5 -65.37 -69.66 4.48
N GLY A 6 -65.04 -68.81 5.48
CA GLY A 6 -64.16 -67.68 5.37
C GLY A 6 -62.73 -68.04 5.75
N ALA A 7 -61.83 -67.94 4.82
CA ALA A 7 -60.40 -68.11 5.03
C ALA A 7 -59.77 -66.83 5.70
N ARG A 8 -59.08 -67.05 6.82
CA ARG A 8 -58.30 -66.04 7.52
C ARG A 8 -56.92 -65.99 6.87
N THR A 9 -56.63 -64.92 6.19
CA THR A 9 -55.26 -64.61 5.75
C THR A 9 -54.51 -63.82 6.84
N MET A 10 -53.48 -64.43 7.35
CA MET A 10 -52.52 -63.86 8.29
C MET A 10 -51.59 -62.93 7.49
N GLY A 11 -51.72 -61.60 7.67
CA GLY A 11 -50.82 -60.63 7.11
C GLY A 11 -49.50 -60.55 7.91
N ALA A 12 -48.43 -60.98 7.30
CA ALA A 12 -47.06 -60.75 7.85
C ALA A 12 -46.64 -59.31 7.72
N LEU A 13 -46.50 -58.63 8.84
CA LEU A 13 -45.87 -57.30 8.89
C LEU A 13 -44.33 -57.44 8.70
N ILE A 14 -43.83 -57.04 7.55
CA ILE A 14 -42.37 -56.91 7.32
C ILE A 14 -41.97 -55.57 7.90
N LEU A 15 -41.28 -55.56 9.06
CA LEU A 15 -40.66 -54.38 9.66
C LEU A 15 -39.34 -54.15 8.92
N ALA A 16 -39.35 -53.24 7.92
CA ALA A 16 -38.12 -52.78 7.24
C ALA A 16 -37.36 -51.87 8.17
N GLY A 17 -36.31 -52.40 8.83
CA GLY A 17 -35.33 -51.57 9.59
C GLY A 17 -34.52 -50.73 8.66
N VAL A 18 -34.75 -49.41 8.65
CA VAL A 18 -33.89 -48.46 7.98
C VAL A 18 -32.59 -48.33 8.79
N LEU A 19 -31.54 -48.99 8.32
CA LEU A 19 -30.19 -48.83 8.83
C LEU A 19 -29.70 -47.44 8.39
N ALA A 20 -29.81 -46.44 9.27
CA ALA A 20 -29.21 -45.10 9.03
C ALA A 20 -27.68 -45.27 9.04
N ALA A 21 -27.09 -45.43 7.87
CA ALA A 21 -25.64 -45.31 7.71
C ALA A 21 -25.23 -43.87 8.09
N ALA A 22 -24.54 -43.75 9.22
CA ALA A 22 -23.90 -42.49 9.58
C ALA A 22 -22.88 -42.12 8.48
N VAL A 23 -23.21 -41.16 7.65
CA VAL A 23 -22.26 -40.57 6.70
C VAL A 23 -21.16 -39.93 7.55
N PRO A 24 -19.89 -40.37 7.44
CA PRO A 24 -18.81 -39.67 8.13
C PRO A 24 -18.81 -38.22 7.66
N GLY A 25 -19.01 -37.28 8.60
CA GLY A 25 -18.95 -35.88 8.31
C GLY A 25 -17.62 -35.58 7.62
N GLN A 26 -17.66 -35.05 6.40
CA GLN A 26 -16.47 -34.58 5.73
C GLN A 26 -15.88 -33.51 6.63
N ALA A 27 -14.71 -33.79 7.23
CA ALA A 27 -13.91 -32.78 7.89
C ALA A 27 -13.66 -31.72 6.84
N GLY A 28 -14.26 -30.53 7.00
CA GLY A 28 -14.09 -29.42 6.08
C GLY A 28 -12.59 -29.15 5.93
N SER A 29 -12.15 -28.87 4.71
CA SER A 29 -10.76 -28.46 4.48
C SER A 29 -10.45 -27.27 5.40
N PRO A 30 -9.26 -27.24 6.05
CA PRO A 30 -8.90 -26.16 6.96
C PRO A 30 -9.04 -24.80 6.25
N SER A 31 -9.64 -23.83 6.93
CA SER A 31 -9.81 -22.49 6.40
C SER A 31 -8.44 -21.84 6.16
N LEU A 32 -8.41 -20.77 5.38
CA LEU A 32 -7.16 -20.02 5.19
C LEU A 32 -6.61 -19.52 6.54
N ALA A 33 -7.50 -19.10 7.44
CA ALA A 33 -7.13 -18.61 8.77
C ALA A 33 -6.42 -19.69 9.61
N ASP A 34 -6.84 -20.95 9.51
CA ASP A 34 -6.23 -22.08 10.25
C ASP A 34 -4.81 -22.42 9.78
N ARG A 35 -4.40 -21.89 8.63
CA ARG A 35 -3.08 -22.10 8.03
C ARG A 35 -2.14 -20.93 8.18
N VAL A 36 -2.60 -19.81 8.75
CA VAL A 36 -1.78 -18.63 8.98
C VAL A 36 -0.83 -18.88 10.14
N ILE A 37 0.45 -18.74 9.89
CA ILE A 37 1.51 -18.72 10.92
C ILE A 37 1.80 -17.26 11.22
N GLU A 38 1.60 -16.85 12.47
CA GLU A 38 1.93 -15.52 12.93
C GLU A 38 3.29 -15.53 13.64
N HIS A 39 4.16 -14.61 13.25
CA HIS A 39 5.45 -14.40 13.91
C HIS A 39 5.68 -12.91 14.18
N LYS A 40 6.03 -12.55 15.40
CA LYS A 40 6.32 -11.18 15.81
C LYS A 40 7.82 -10.97 15.92
N LEU A 41 8.35 -10.02 15.14
CA LEU A 41 9.76 -9.66 15.17
C LEU A 41 10.09 -8.78 16.39
N ALA A 42 11.38 -8.71 16.75
CA ALA A 42 11.84 -7.92 17.89
C ALA A 42 11.55 -6.41 17.77
N ASN A 43 11.44 -5.89 16.54
CA ASN A 43 11.04 -4.51 16.26
C ASN A 43 9.53 -4.26 16.34
N GLY A 44 8.73 -5.28 16.70
CA GLY A 44 7.28 -5.21 16.82
C GLY A 44 6.50 -5.50 15.54
N MET A 45 7.17 -5.69 14.40
CA MET A 45 6.50 -6.05 13.15
C MET A 45 5.89 -7.46 13.25
N THR A 46 4.62 -7.60 12.84
CA THR A 46 3.95 -8.89 12.74
C THR A 46 4.08 -9.42 11.32
N VAL A 47 4.57 -10.65 11.18
CA VAL A 47 4.68 -11.37 9.91
C VAL A 47 3.61 -12.46 9.90
N LEU A 48 2.73 -12.42 8.90
CA LEU A 48 1.72 -13.46 8.65
C LEU A 48 2.19 -14.28 7.45
N MET A 49 2.34 -15.59 7.63
CA MET A 49 2.85 -16.50 6.61
C MET A 49 1.82 -17.57 6.31
N VAL A 50 1.63 -17.89 5.03
CA VAL A 50 0.79 -19.01 4.58
C VAL A 50 1.56 -19.81 3.54
N GLU A 51 1.84 -21.06 3.86
CA GLU A 51 2.49 -21.97 2.92
C GLU A 51 1.51 -22.50 1.87
N ARG A 52 1.92 -22.41 0.60
CA ARG A 52 1.19 -22.94 -0.55
C ARG A 52 2.18 -23.61 -1.50
N HIS A 53 2.16 -24.94 -1.57
CA HIS A 53 3.12 -25.73 -2.36
C HIS A 53 2.66 -25.98 -3.82
N GLN A 54 1.77 -25.16 -4.36
CA GLN A 54 1.23 -25.33 -5.72
C GLN A 54 2.17 -24.79 -6.81
N ALA A 55 3.04 -23.84 -6.47
CA ALA A 55 4.03 -23.27 -7.38
C ALA A 55 5.23 -22.72 -6.57
N PRO A 56 6.45 -22.71 -7.16
CA PRO A 56 7.66 -22.19 -6.49
C PRO A 56 7.71 -20.66 -6.59
N ILE A 57 6.71 -19.98 -6.04
CA ILE A 57 6.60 -18.52 -6.01
C ILE A 57 6.44 -18.04 -4.58
N VAL A 58 6.96 -16.85 -4.30
CA VAL A 58 6.75 -16.13 -3.04
C VAL A 58 6.05 -14.83 -3.36
N SER A 59 4.95 -14.55 -2.67
CA SER A 59 4.26 -13.26 -2.69
C SER A 59 4.47 -12.57 -1.36
N VAL A 60 4.88 -11.31 -1.40
CA VAL A 60 5.09 -10.49 -0.19
C VAL A 60 4.19 -9.26 -0.29
N ASN A 61 3.42 -9.01 0.78
CA ASN A 61 2.66 -7.78 0.96
C ASN A 61 3.09 -7.12 2.25
N MET A 62 3.42 -5.83 2.20
CA MET A 62 3.80 -5.06 3.37
C MET A 62 2.75 -3.97 3.61
N THR A 63 2.15 -3.97 4.78
CA THR A 63 1.11 -3.01 5.16
C THR A 63 1.57 -2.16 6.34
N PHE A 64 1.46 -0.86 6.20
CA PHE A 64 1.71 0.10 7.28
C PHE A 64 0.36 0.55 7.84
N GLY A 65 0.19 0.45 9.18
CA GLY A 65 -1.03 0.87 9.87
C GLY A 65 -1.11 2.39 10.08
N VAL A 66 -0.61 3.17 9.11
CA VAL A 66 -0.57 4.64 9.16
C VAL A 66 -1.08 5.18 7.83
N GLY A 67 -1.91 6.21 7.87
CA GLY A 67 -2.49 6.86 6.70
C GLY A 67 -3.22 8.14 7.06
N GLY A 68 -3.97 8.71 6.13
CA GLY A 68 -4.71 9.96 6.31
C GLY A 68 -5.67 9.97 7.51
N VAL A 69 -6.15 8.80 7.95
CA VAL A 69 -7.00 8.66 9.16
C VAL A 69 -6.27 9.04 10.46
N ASN A 70 -4.94 9.00 10.45
CA ASN A 70 -4.10 9.34 11.60
C ASN A 70 -3.66 10.82 11.59
N GLU A 71 -4.02 11.58 10.56
CA GLU A 71 -3.63 12.97 10.40
C GLU A 71 -4.50 13.91 11.25
N GLN A 72 -3.88 14.99 11.70
CA GLN A 72 -4.58 16.05 12.44
C GLN A 72 -5.02 17.17 11.51
N VAL A 73 -6.01 17.95 11.95
CA VAL A 73 -6.45 19.15 11.24
C VAL A 73 -5.26 20.12 11.06
N GLY A 74 -5.03 20.56 9.82
CA GLY A 74 -3.88 21.39 9.43
C GLY A 74 -2.65 20.62 8.98
N GLN A 75 -2.68 19.27 9.05
CA GLN A 75 -1.62 18.38 8.59
C GLN A 75 -2.13 17.33 7.59
N THR A 76 -3.30 17.58 7.03
CA THR A 76 -3.93 16.68 6.04
C THR A 76 -3.09 16.59 4.77
N GLY A 77 -2.89 15.35 4.29
CA GLY A 77 -2.10 15.08 3.08
C GLY A 77 -0.65 14.67 3.34
N LEU A 78 -0.18 14.67 4.59
CA LEU A 78 1.20 14.27 4.91
C LEU A 78 1.47 12.80 4.59
N ALA A 79 0.52 11.89 4.85
CA ALA A 79 0.66 10.47 4.52
C ALA A 79 0.79 10.26 3.02
N HIS A 80 -0.02 10.96 2.23
CA HIS A 80 0.02 10.94 0.77
C HIS A 80 1.33 11.56 0.23
N LEU A 81 1.78 12.68 0.82
CA LEU A 81 3.07 13.27 0.49
C LEU A 81 4.23 12.29 0.78
N TYR A 82 4.19 11.61 1.93
CA TYR A 82 5.19 10.62 2.30
C TYR A 82 5.23 9.46 1.30
N GLU A 83 4.07 8.96 0.87
CA GLU A 83 3.97 7.95 -0.19
C GLU A 83 4.70 8.42 -1.46
N HIS A 84 4.39 9.62 -1.97
CA HIS A 84 5.09 10.17 -3.13
C HIS A 84 6.59 10.33 -2.91
N MET A 85 7.00 10.73 -1.71
CA MET A 85 8.43 10.88 -1.37
C MET A 85 9.17 9.54 -1.37
N ALA A 86 8.52 8.44 -0.98
CA ALA A 86 9.12 7.11 -0.97
C ALA A 86 9.59 6.64 -2.36
N PHE A 87 8.98 7.18 -3.44
CA PHE A 87 9.31 6.85 -4.83
C PHE A 87 10.28 7.85 -5.50
N LYS A 88 10.72 8.90 -4.79
CA LYS A 88 11.61 9.93 -5.37
C LYS A 88 13.05 9.48 -5.57
N GLY A 89 13.43 8.34 -5.03
CA GLY A 89 14.78 7.81 -5.14
C GLY A 89 15.57 7.93 -3.83
N THR A 90 16.82 7.54 -3.92
CA THR A 90 17.77 7.55 -2.82
C THR A 90 19.11 8.12 -3.29
N ARG A 91 20.16 8.04 -2.47
CA ARG A 91 21.52 8.42 -2.89
C ARG A 91 22.12 7.52 -3.97
N THR A 92 21.51 6.36 -4.21
CA THR A 92 22.03 5.33 -5.13
C THR A 92 21.02 4.86 -6.18
N VAL A 93 19.75 5.28 -6.05
CA VAL A 93 18.67 4.94 -6.97
C VAL A 93 17.95 6.22 -7.38
N GLY A 94 17.71 6.39 -8.66
CA GLY A 94 17.04 7.58 -9.21
C GLY A 94 17.99 8.72 -9.57
N THR A 95 19.29 8.56 -9.37
CA THR A 95 20.29 9.58 -9.70
C THR A 95 21.50 8.96 -10.41
N LYS A 96 22.08 9.73 -11.35
CA LYS A 96 23.33 9.37 -12.03
C LYS A 96 24.57 9.69 -11.19
N ASP A 97 24.52 10.75 -10.37
CA ASP A 97 25.63 11.23 -9.56
C ASP A 97 25.06 12.08 -8.41
N TYR A 98 24.81 11.42 -7.28
CA TYR A 98 24.20 12.09 -6.13
C TYR A 98 25.05 13.24 -5.56
N ASP A 99 26.38 13.11 -5.58
CA ASP A 99 27.24 14.14 -4.96
C ASP A 99 27.16 15.46 -5.72
N LYS A 100 27.05 15.41 -7.06
CA LYS A 100 26.83 16.59 -7.88
C LYS A 100 25.40 17.10 -7.78
N GLU A 101 24.42 16.19 -7.84
CA GLU A 101 23.00 16.55 -7.71
C GLU A 101 22.74 17.24 -6.37
N LYS A 102 23.32 16.73 -5.28
CA LYS A 102 23.17 17.26 -3.93
C LYS A 102 23.52 18.74 -3.83
N LEU A 103 24.56 19.20 -4.50
CA LEU A 103 24.94 20.61 -4.49
C LEU A 103 23.80 21.49 -5.04
N THR A 104 23.17 21.05 -6.12
CA THR A 104 22.02 21.74 -6.72
C THR A 104 20.78 21.66 -5.82
N LEU A 105 20.54 20.52 -5.18
CA LEU A 105 19.42 20.31 -4.25
C LEU A 105 19.56 21.17 -2.99
N ASP A 106 20.79 21.30 -2.45
CA ASP A 106 21.06 22.14 -1.29
C ASP A 106 20.78 23.62 -1.63
N GLU A 107 21.21 24.09 -2.81
CA GLU A 107 20.93 25.46 -3.28
C GLU A 107 19.44 25.66 -3.56
N LEU A 108 18.77 24.68 -4.15
CA LEU A 108 17.31 24.68 -4.36
C LEU A 108 16.56 24.85 -3.03
N SER A 109 16.97 24.10 -2.00
CA SER A 109 16.40 24.21 -0.65
C SER A 109 16.61 25.60 -0.04
N ARG A 110 17.79 26.18 -0.21
CA ARG A 110 18.13 27.53 0.27
C ARG A 110 17.25 28.59 -0.40
N VAL A 111 17.18 28.56 -1.74
CA VAL A 111 16.39 29.54 -2.52
C VAL A 111 14.88 29.35 -2.24
N GLY A 112 14.41 28.11 -2.12
CA GLY A 112 13.01 27.80 -1.77
C GLY A 112 12.62 28.36 -0.40
N THR A 113 13.51 28.23 0.60
CA THR A 113 13.29 28.84 1.92
C THR A 113 13.20 30.36 1.84
N LEU A 114 14.08 30.99 1.05
CA LEU A 114 14.06 32.44 0.86
C LEU A 114 12.77 32.89 0.16
N LEU A 115 12.33 32.16 -0.87
CA LEU A 115 11.09 32.44 -1.56
C LEU A 115 9.89 32.39 -0.60
N ASP A 116 9.79 31.33 0.19
CA ASP A 116 8.71 31.15 1.18
C ASP A 116 8.68 32.30 2.20
N GLN A 117 9.84 32.72 2.71
CA GLN A 117 9.94 33.88 3.60
C GLN A 117 9.44 35.16 2.92
N ARG A 118 9.87 35.43 1.69
CA ARG A 118 9.44 36.61 0.93
C ARG A 118 7.94 36.62 0.65
N GLN A 119 7.40 35.48 0.24
CA GLN A 119 5.97 35.35 0.00
C GLN A 119 5.14 35.59 1.28
N ARG A 120 5.59 35.09 2.43
CA ARG A 120 4.93 35.35 3.72
C ARG A 120 5.02 36.83 4.13
N GLU A 121 6.14 37.49 3.85
CA GLU A 121 6.29 38.94 4.09
C GLU A 121 5.32 39.76 3.21
N LEU A 122 5.22 39.41 1.93
CA LEU A 122 4.32 40.09 0.99
C LEU A 122 2.85 39.84 1.34
N ALA A 123 2.51 38.61 1.76
CA ALA A 123 1.15 38.27 2.20
C ALA A 123 0.66 39.17 3.37
N LYS A 124 1.56 39.57 4.26
CA LYS A 124 1.25 40.51 5.37
C LYS A 124 1.00 41.92 4.91
N LYS A 125 1.57 42.32 3.77
CA LYS A 125 1.43 43.70 3.20
C LYS A 125 0.14 43.87 2.40
N GLY A 126 -0.49 42.78 1.95
CA GLY A 126 -1.71 42.79 1.14
C GLY A 126 -1.55 43.63 -0.14
N SER A 127 -2.39 44.65 -0.32
CA SER A 127 -2.34 45.54 -1.52
C SER A 127 -1.18 46.55 -1.54
N ALA A 128 -0.38 46.61 -0.49
CA ALA A 128 0.76 47.54 -0.41
C ALA A 128 2.09 46.95 -0.98
N VAL A 129 2.01 45.80 -1.71
CA VAL A 129 3.15 45.21 -2.39
C VAL A 129 3.58 46.08 -3.55
N THR A 130 4.86 46.43 -3.61
CA THR A 130 5.45 47.23 -4.71
C THR A 130 5.83 46.35 -5.91
N PRO A 131 5.90 46.91 -7.14
CA PRO A 131 6.38 46.16 -8.30
C PRO A 131 7.78 45.56 -8.12
N ASP A 132 8.68 46.27 -7.45
CA ASP A 132 10.05 45.82 -7.20
C ASP A 132 10.07 44.62 -6.25
N GLU A 133 9.20 44.60 -5.24
CA GLU A 133 9.07 43.45 -4.33
C GLU A 133 8.52 42.25 -5.05
N GLN A 134 7.54 42.42 -5.93
CA GLN A 134 7.03 41.35 -6.76
C GLN A 134 8.09 40.81 -7.72
N ALA A 135 8.84 41.69 -8.38
CA ALA A 135 9.94 41.33 -9.27
C ALA A 135 11.02 40.52 -8.54
N ALA A 136 11.29 40.83 -7.27
CA ALA A 136 12.22 40.03 -6.46
C ALA A 136 11.72 38.59 -6.19
N VAL A 137 10.40 38.39 -5.99
CA VAL A 137 9.79 37.05 -5.85
C VAL A 137 9.86 36.32 -7.18
N ASP A 138 9.53 36.98 -8.29
CA ASP A 138 9.56 36.39 -9.63
C ASP A 138 11.00 35.93 -10.00
N ALA A 139 12.02 36.71 -9.61
CA ALA A 139 13.43 36.35 -9.81
C ALA A 139 13.80 35.05 -9.04
N LEU A 140 13.34 34.90 -7.78
CA LEU A 140 13.56 33.70 -7.01
C LEU A 140 12.83 32.47 -7.61
N GLN A 141 11.62 32.66 -8.13
CA GLN A 141 10.87 31.58 -8.83
C GLN A 141 11.61 31.14 -10.10
N ASN A 142 12.13 32.08 -10.89
CA ASN A 142 12.94 31.78 -12.06
C ASN A 142 14.21 31.00 -11.67
N GLN A 143 14.91 31.43 -10.62
CA GLN A 143 16.09 30.73 -10.11
C GLN A 143 15.76 29.28 -9.67
N ILE A 144 14.62 29.07 -9.02
CA ILE A 144 14.14 27.71 -8.67
C ILE A 144 13.93 26.87 -9.93
N THR A 145 13.29 27.42 -10.95
CA THR A 145 13.06 26.73 -12.22
C THR A 145 14.38 26.30 -12.88
N ASP A 146 15.36 27.17 -12.91
CA ASP A 146 16.70 26.89 -13.47
C ASP A 146 17.43 25.80 -12.65
N LEU A 147 17.37 25.87 -11.32
CA LEU A 147 17.95 24.86 -10.44
C LEU A 147 17.26 23.50 -10.58
N GLN A 148 15.94 23.47 -10.76
CA GLN A 148 15.19 22.24 -11.03
C GLN A 148 15.61 21.61 -12.37
N ALA A 149 15.81 22.42 -13.40
CA ALA A 149 16.31 21.94 -14.69
C ALA A 149 17.74 21.38 -14.57
N GLN A 150 18.60 22.01 -13.79
CA GLN A 150 19.95 21.52 -13.50
C GLN A 150 19.92 20.20 -12.72
N ALA A 151 19.11 20.09 -11.66
CA ALA A 151 18.95 18.84 -10.91
C ALA A 151 18.39 17.73 -11.80
N GLY A 152 17.44 18.06 -12.68
CA GLY A 152 16.82 17.12 -13.62
C GLY A 152 17.80 16.38 -14.54
N GLN A 153 18.99 16.95 -14.80
CA GLN A 153 20.04 16.30 -15.61
C GLN A 153 20.59 15.03 -14.94
N TYR A 154 20.52 14.96 -13.63
CA TYR A 154 20.99 13.81 -12.84
C TYR A 154 19.91 12.76 -12.63
N VAL A 155 18.65 13.07 -12.86
CA VAL A 155 17.54 12.14 -12.62
C VAL A 155 17.59 10.94 -13.57
N VAL A 156 17.48 9.75 -13.00
CA VAL A 156 17.21 8.49 -13.72
C VAL A 156 15.73 8.16 -13.54
N GLY A 157 14.95 8.42 -14.58
CA GLY A 157 13.50 8.19 -14.53
C GLY A 157 13.15 6.71 -14.35
N ASN A 158 12.12 6.45 -13.54
CA ASN A 158 11.54 5.11 -13.32
C ASN A 158 12.49 4.02 -12.78
N GLU A 159 13.69 4.38 -12.34
CA GLU A 159 14.68 3.39 -11.87
C GLU A 159 14.15 2.55 -10.71
N MET A 160 13.44 3.15 -9.76
CA MET A 160 12.80 2.43 -8.66
C MET A 160 11.78 1.40 -9.17
N ALA A 161 10.92 1.78 -10.10
CA ALA A 161 9.94 0.87 -10.71
C ALA A 161 10.62 -0.27 -11.46
N LEU A 162 11.68 0.03 -12.22
CA LEU A 162 12.47 -0.99 -12.91
C LEU A 162 13.18 -1.94 -11.95
N LEU A 163 13.65 -1.43 -10.80
CA LEU A 163 14.25 -2.23 -9.75
C LEU A 163 13.22 -3.24 -9.19
N TYR A 164 12.02 -2.77 -8.85
CA TYR A 164 10.93 -3.66 -8.42
C TYR A 164 10.61 -4.72 -9.47
N GLN A 165 10.41 -4.33 -10.73
CA GLN A 165 10.09 -5.27 -11.81
C GLN A 165 11.18 -6.32 -12.03
N ARG A 166 12.47 -5.95 -11.96
CA ARG A 166 13.59 -6.88 -12.09
C ARG A 166 13.63 -7.93 -10.97
N HIS A 167 13.06 -7.61 -9.82
CA HIS A 167 12.99 -8.51 -8.65
C HIS A 167 11.60 -9.11 -8.43
N GLY A 168 10.72 -9.04 -9.43
CA GLY A 168 9.39 -9.67 -9.39
C GLY A 168 8.32 -8.83 -8.68
N GLY A 169 8.59 -7.57 -8.38
CA GLY A 169 7.60 -6.62 -7.88
C GLY A 169 6.64 -6.15 -8.98
N VAL A 170 5.40 -5.92 -8.63
CA VAL A 170 4.31 -5.40 -9.50
C VAL A 170 3.64 -4.20 -8.84
#